data_030131f77020c3496e36b71cd027856d
#
_entry.id   030131f77020c3496e36b71cd027856d
#
_cell.length_a   1.000
_cell.length_b   1.000
_cell.length_c   1.000
_cell.angle_alpha   90.00
_cell.angle_beta   90.00
_cell.angle_gamma   90.00
#
_symmetry.space_group_name_H-M   'P 1'
#
loop_
_entity.id
_entity.type
_entity.pdbx_description
1 polymer ?
#
loop_
_entity_poly.entity_id
_entity_poly.type
_entity_poly.pdbx_seq_one_letter_code
_entity_poly.pdbx_strand_id
1 'polypeptide(L)'
;MCDTKVRIVGISKVPTQLPNSAVTGMIGMSGKCTGFMTLNLPERVALLSVSGLLQDEFVKLNPQVIDGVGELTNIIAGGLETKMYNTPWMIANITIPSVILGSNYQISYAKGIEYCSVSFEVEDPETLSIQDRVFMVNTSLMQV
;
A
#
# COMPACT_ATOMS: atom_id res chain seq x y z
N MET A 1 -0.88 -14.72 -4.87
CA MET A 1 -2.17 -14.17 -4.45
C MET A 1 -2.86 -13.39 -5.56
N CYS A 2 -2.22 -12.43 -6.21
CA CYS A 2 -2.83 -11.65 -7.28
C CYS A 2 -2.36 -12.06 -8.69
N ASP A 3 -1.67 -13.16 -8.86
CA ASP A 3 -1.07 -13.63 -10.12
C ASP A 3 -0.24 -12.55 -10.85
N THR A 4 0.21 -11.54 -10.10
CA THR A 4 0.95 -10.41 -10.62
C THR A 4 2.39 -10.48 -10.13
N LYS A 5 3.34 -10.39 -11.05
CA LYS A 5 4.76 -10.37 -10.72
C LYS A 5 5.19 -8.95 -10.40
N VAL A 6 5.89 -8.78 -9.29
CA VAL A 6 6.39 -7.48 -8.84
C VAL A 6 7.87 -7.59 -8.47
N ARG A 7 8.58 -6.48 -8.58
CA ARG A 7 9.96 -6.35 -8.11
C ARG A 7 10.13 -5.05 -7.35
N ILE A 8 11.07 -5.05 -6.40
CA ILE A 8 11.41 -3.85 -5.64
C ILE A 8 12.29 -2.96 -6.54
N VAL A 9 11.93 -1.69 -6.66
CA VAL A 9 12.69 -0.72 -7.46
C VAL A 9 13.25 0.44 -6.65
N GLY A 10 12.88 0.56 -5.38
CA GLY A 10 13.42 1.61 -4.52
C GLY A 10 12.99 1.50 -3.07
N ILE A 11 13.82 2.05 -2.19
CA ILE A 11 13.53 2.17 -0.75
C ILE A 11 13.91 3.59 -0.36
N SER A 12 13.04 4.26 0.40
CA SER A 12 13.28 5.63 0.88
C SER A 12 12.86 5.75 2.34
N LYS A 13 13.58 6.58 3.08
CA LYS A 13 13.23 6.93 4.46
C LYS A 13 12.62 8.33 4.57
N VAL A 14 12.39 8.97 3.44
CA VAL A 14 11.71 10.28 3.38
C VAL A 14 10.41 10.15 2.59
N PRO A 15 9.35 10.90 2.97
CA PRO A 15 8.09 10.84 2.26
C PRO A 15 8.25 11.25 0.79
N THR A 16 7.70 10.42 -0.10
CA THR A 16 7.66 10.69 -1.54
C THR A 16 6.24 10.46 -2.02
N GLN A 17 5.85 11.19 -3.06
CA GLN A 17 4.54 11.02 -3.70
C GLN A 17 4.71 10.30 -5.03
N LEU A 18 3.76 9.42 -5.33
CA LEU A 18 3.62 8.85 -6.66
C LEU A 18 2.81 9.81 -7.53
N PRO A 19 3.34 10.23 -8.69
CA PRO A 19 2.62 11.17 -9.56
C PRO A 19 1.25 10.66 -10.01
N ASN A 20 1.13 9.36 -10.25
CA ASN A 20 -0.08 8.73 -10.79
C ASN A 20 -0.87 7.92 -9.75
N SER A 21 -0.66 8.18 -8.45
CA SER A 21 -1.45 7.51 -7.42
C SER A 21 -2.91 7.93 -7.53
N ALA A 22 -3.80 6.95 -7.66
CA ALA A 22 -5.24 7.18 -7.80
C ALA A 22 -6.03 6.63 -6.61
N VAL A 23 -5.51 5.60 -5.96
CA VAL A 23 -6.18 4.91 -4.84
C VAL A 23 -5.15 4.66 -3.75
N THR A 24 -5.51 4.96 -2.51
CA THR A 24 -4.66 4.70 -1.35
C THR A 24 -5.43 3.89 -0.33
N GLY A 25 -4.93 2.70 0.01
CA GLY A 25 -5.38 1.97 1.17
C GLY A 25 -4.59 2.40 2.39
N MET A 26 -5.25 2.61 3.53
CA MET A 26 -4.63 3.03 4.78
C MET A 26 -5.11 2.14 5.92
N ILE A 27 -4.20 1.71 6.78
CA ILE A 27 -4.52 0.89 7.94
C ILE A 27 -3.67 1.33 9.12
N GLY A 28 -4.30 1.43 10.29
CA GLY A 28 -3.60 1.77 11.53
C GLY A 28 -3.00 0.54 12.18
N MET A 29 -1.91 0.73 12.90
CA MET A 29 -1.15 -0.30 13.58
C MET A 29 -0.82 0.12 15.00
N SER A 30 -0.87 -0.81 15.93
CA SER A 30 -0.50 -0.57 17.33
C SER A 30 0.13 -1.81 17.95
N GLY A 31 0.95 -1.60 18.96
CA GLY A 31 1.68 -2.65 19.66
C GLY A 31 2.90 -2.03 20.35
N LYS A 32 4.09 -2.57 20.08
CA LYS A 32 5.35 -1.94 20.51
C LYS A 32 5.68 -0.71 19.69
N CYS A 33 4.96 -0.48 18.61
CA CYS A 33 4.99 0.75 17.81
C CYS A 33 3.55 1.19 17.54
N THR A 34 3.38 2.43 17.13
CA THR A 34 2.08 2.97 16.73
C THR A 34 2.25 3.79 15.46
N GLY A 35 1.24 3.77 14.61
CA GLY A 35 1.25 4.51 13.36
C GLY A 35 0.34 3.88 12.34
N PHE A 36 0.75 3.93 11.09
CA PHE A 36 -0.08 3.43 9.99
C PHE A 36 0.77 2.97 8.80
N MET A 37 0.13 2.18 7.95
CA MET A 37 0.65 1.76 6.66
C MET A 37 -0.26 2.29 5.56
N THR A 38 0.32 2.74 4.45
CA THR A 38 -0.44 3.09 3.26
C THR A 38 0.03 2.26 2.07
N LEU A 39 -0.92 1.93 1.21
CA LEU A 39 -0.70 1.27 -0.07
C LEU A 39 -1.16 2.24 -1.16
N ASN A 40 -0.21 2.82 -1.88
CA ASN A 40 -0.48 3.83 -2.92
C ASN A 40 -0.42 3.18 -4.29
N LEU A 41 -1.53 3.19 -5.01
CA LEU A 41 -1.68 2.50 -6.29
C LEU A 41 -2.09 3.46 -7.41
N PRO A 42 -1.42 3.43 -8.57
CA PRO A 42 -2.01 3.95 -9.80
C PRO A 42 -3.26 3.15 -10.16
N GLU A 43 -4.17 3.75 -10.92
CA GLU A 43 -5.41 3.07 -11.32
C GLU A 43 -5.13 1.73 -12.01
N ARG A 44 -4.17 1.69 -12.93
CA ARG A 44 -3.83 0.45 -13.65
C ARG A 44 -3.40 -0.67 -12.70
N VAL A 45 -2.56 -0.35 -11.71
CA VAL A 45 -2.11 -1.34 -10.73
C VAL A 45 -3.26 -1.79 -9.84
N ALA A 46 -4.15 -0.88 -9.43
CA ALA A 46 -5.33 -1.23 -8.65
C ALA A 46 -6.22 -2.21 -9.41
N LEU A 47 -6.49 -1.94 -10.68
CA LEU A 47 -7.32 -2.82 -11.52
C LEU A 47 -6.69 -4.20 -11.72
N LEU A 48 -5.38 -4.25 -12.02
CA LEU A 48 -4.66 -5.51 -12.19
C LEU A 48 -4.67 -6.34 -10.91
N SER A 49 -4.38 -5.70 -9.79
CA SER A 49 -4.26 -6.41 -8.50
C SER A 49 -5.60 -6.97 -8.04
N VAL A 50 -6.66 -6.18 -8.16
CA VAL A 50 -8.01 -6.63 -7.75
C VAL A 50 -8.54 -7.67 -8.73
N SER A 51 -8.26 -7.53 -10.02
CA SER A 51 -8.62 -8.55 -11.02
C SER A 51 -7.98 -9.90 -10.68
N GLY A 52 -6.71 -9.90 -10.30
CA GLY A 52 -6.01 -11.12 -9.87
C GLY A 52 -6.57 -11.68 -8.55
N LEU A 53 -6.86 -10.80 -7.59
CA LEU A 53 -7.38 -11.20 -6.27
C LEU A 53 -8.77 -11.85 -6.37
N LEU A 54 -9.69 -11.24 -7.15
CA LEU A 54 -11.07 -11.69 -7.26
C LEU A 54 -11.30 -12.64 -8.44
N GLN A 55 -10.28 -12.87 -9.26
CA GLN A 55 -10.35 -13.72 -10.47
C GLN A 55 -11.48 -13.28 -11.40
N ASP A 56 -11.60 -11.97 -11.58
CA ASP A 56 -12.56 -11.34 -12.48
C ASP A 56 -11.84 -10.19 -13.20
N GLU A 57 -12.43 -9.65 -14.24
CA GLU A 57 -11.83 -8.57 -15.01
C GLU A 57 -12.50 -7.24 -14.67
N PHE A 58 -11.67 -6.26 -14.29
CA PHE A 58 -12.13 -4.91 -13.99
C PHE A 58 -11.41 -3.91 -14.91
N VAL A 59 -12.18 -3.04 -15.55
CA VAL A 59 -11.65 -2.06 -16.50
C VAL A 59 -11.71 -0.62 -15.99
N LYS A 60 -12.39 -0.40 -14.86
CA LYS A 60 -12.49 0.93 -14.23
C LYS A 60 -12.67 0.80 -12.73
N LEU A 61 -12.35 1.86 -12.00
CA LEU A 61 -12.61 1.93 -10.57
C LEU A 61 -14.12 1.88 -10.32
N ASN A 62 -14.55 0.99 -9.45
CA ASN A 62 -15.93 0.83 -9.03
C ASN A 62 -15.92 0.41 -7.55
N PRO A 63 -17.08 0.37 -6.85
CA PRO A 63 -17.11 -0.01 -5.43
C PRO A 63 -16.46 -1.36 -5.14
N GLN A 64 -16.56 -2.33 -6.04
CA GLN A 64 -15.95 -3.65 -5.86
C GLN A 64 -14.42 -3.60 -5.93
N VAL A 65 -13.86 -2.77 -6.82
CA VAL A 65 -12.40 -2.54 -6.89
C VAL A 65 -11.92 -1.82 -5.64
N ILE A 66 -12.66 -0.84 -5.15
CA ILE A 66 -12.33 -0.11 -3.93
C ILE A 66 -12.29 -1.05 -2.73
N ASP A 67 -13.29 -1.92 -2.59
CA ASP A 67 -13.32 -2.94 -1.54
C ASP A 67 -12.15 -3.90 -1.68
N GLY A 68 -11.80 -4.27 -2.89
CA GLY A 68 -10.64 -5.12 -3.19
C GLY A 68 -9.32 -4.48 -2.78
N VAL A 69 -9.15 -3.18 -2.97
CA VAL A 69 -7.97 -2.44 -2.51
C VAL A 69 -7.90 -2.46 -0.98
N GLY A 70 -9.03 -2.30 -0.29
CA GLY A 70 -9.09 -2.44 1.16
C GLY A 70 -8.62 -3.82 1.61
N GLU A 71 -9.08 -4.87 0.94
CA GLU A 71 -8.67 -6.25 1.25
C GLU A 71 -7.17 -6.47 1.00
N LEU A 72 -6.63 -5.96 -0.10
CA LEU A 72 -5.18 -6.00 -0.36
C LEU A 72 -4.38 -5.30 0.73
N THR A 73 -4.85 -4.13 1.17
CA THR A 73 -4.20 -3.37 2.23
C THR A 73 -4.16 -4.20 3.52
N ASN A 74 -5.27 -4.84 3.85
CA ASN A 74 -5.38 -5.70 5.03
C ASN A 74 -4.44 -6.91 4.95
N ILE A 75 -4.35 -7.55 3.80
CA ILE A 75 -3.47 -8.70 3.57
C ILE A 75 -2.00 -8.31 3.72
N ILE A 76 -1.59 -7.20 3.13
CA ILE A 76 -0.21 -6.70 3.20
C ILE A 76 0.13 -6.32 4.66
N ALA A 77 -0.77 -5.65 5.35
CA ALA A 77 -0.58 -5.28 6.75
C ALA A 77 -0.46 -6.52 7.65
N GLY A 78 -1.27 -7.55 7.40
CA GLY A 78 -1.18 -8.83 8.11
C GLY A 78 0.16 -9.53 7.89
N GLY A 79 0.69 -9.47 6.68
CA GLY A 79 2.04 -9.97 6.36
C GLY A 79 3.13 -9.21 7.11
N LEU A 80 3.00 -7.88 7.19
CA LEU A 80 3.92 -7.05 7.95
C LEU A 80 3.85 -7.36 9.45
N GLU A 81 2.66 -7.52 10.01
CA GLU A 81 2.44 -7.91 11.40
C GLU A 81 3.19 -9.21 11.72
N THR A 82 3.08 -10.22 10.84
CA THR A 82 3.75 -11.50 10.99
C THR A 82 5.27 -11.35 10.96
N LYS A 83 5.81 -10.55 10.05
CA LYS A 83 7.25 -10.33 9.91
C LYS A 83 7.85 -9.53 11.06
N MET A 84 7.07 -8.66 11.70
CA MET A 84 7.53 -7.83 12.80
C MET A 84 7.39 -8.53 14.17
N TYR A 85 6.82 -9.73 14.21
CA TYR A 85 6.66 -10.50 15.43
C TYR A 85 8.03 -10.74 16.12
N ASN A 86 8.06 -10.57 17.43
CA ASN A 86 9.28 -10.68 18.25
C ASN A 86 10.39 -9.69 17.89
N THR A 87 10.06 -8.59 17.28
CA THR A 87 11.00 -7.48 17.05
C THR A 87 10.64 -6.30 17.97
N PRO A 88 11.55 -5.31 18.14
CA PRO A 88 11.21 -4.06 18.85
C PRO A 88 10.07 -3.26 18.21
N TRP A 89 9.71 -3.58 16.97
CA TRP A 89 8.63 -2.94 16.19
C TRP A 89 7.39 -3.83 16.08
N MET A 90 7.21 -4.77 17.01
CA MET A 90 6.10 -5.72 16.95
C MET A 90 4.76 -5.01 16.90
N ILE A 91 3.93 -5.46 15.96
CA ILE A 91 2.56 -4.99 15.76
C ILE A 91 1.62 -6.01 16.40
N ALA A 92 0.78 -5.57 17.32
CA ALA A 92 -0.17 -6.44 18.01
C ALA A 92 -1.57 -6.37 17.40
N ASN A 93 -1.96 -5.19 16.91
CA ASN A 93 -3.29 -4.95 16.36
C ASN A 93 -3.23 -4.10 15.11
N ILE A 94 -4.12 -4.38 14.17
CA ILE A 94 -4.35 -3.56 12.99
C ILE A 94 -5.82 -3.14 12.95
N THR A 95 -6.11 -1.97 12.38
CA THR A 95 -7.47 -1.46 12.27
C THR A 95 -8.17 -2.01 11.03
N ILE A 96 -9.43 -1.62 10.83
CA ILE A 96 -10.13 -1.81 9.58
C ILE A 96 -9.51 -0.85 8.55
N PRO A 97 -9.25 -1.29 7.31
CA PRO A 97 -8.65 -0.43 6.30
C PRO A 97 -9.62 0.66 5.84
N SER A 98 -9.06 1.83 5.54
CA SER A 98 -9.75 2.92 4.85
C SER A 98 -9.18 3.02 3.43
N VAL A 99 -10.00 3.44 2.48
CA VAL A 99 -9.56 3.65 1.09
C VAL A 99 -9.82 5.09 0.70
N ILE A 100 -8.77 5.76 0.24
CA ILE A 100 -8.81 7.15 -0.18
C ILE A 100 -8.72 7.19 -1.70
N LEU A 101 -9.66 7.90 -2.34
CA LEU A 101 -9.63 8.10 -3.79
C LEU A 101 -9.03 9.46 -4.11
N GLY A 102 -8.26 9.51 -5.19
CA GLY A 102 -7.61 10.73 -5.65
C GLY A 102 -6.15 10.82 -5.23
N SER A 103 -5.47 11.86 -5.72
CA SER A 103 -4.03 12.06 -5.51
C SER A 103 -3.69 13.36 -4.79
N ASN A 104 -4.66 14.23 -4.55
CA ASN A 104 -4.44 15.58 -4.00
C ASN A 104 -4.62 15.61 -2.48
N TYR A 105 -3.88 14.74 -1.77
CA TYR A 105 -3.86 14.77 -0.33
C TYR A 105 -2.42 14.87 0.17
N GLN A 106 -2.25 15.41 1.36
CA GLN A 106 -0.97 15.46 2.06
C GLN A 106 -1.11 14.80 3.41
N ILE A 107 -0.09 14.05 3.79
CA ILE A 107 0.01 13.47 5.12
C ILE A 107 1.11 14.22 5.85
N SER A 108 0.76 14.80 6.99
CA SER A 108 1.73 15.44 7.87
C SER A 108 2.15 14.46 8.96
N TYR A 109 3.44 14.35 9.18
CA TYR A 109 4.01 13.39 10.12
C TYR A 109 4.44 14.09 11.40
N ALA A 110 4.11 13.50 12.54
CA ALA A 110 4.56 13.99 13.83
C ALA A 110 6.07 13.77 13.99
N LYS A 111 6.69 14.61 14.81
CA LYS A 111 8.11 14.47 15.14
C LYS A 111 8.35 13.13 15.84
N GLY A 112 9.41 12.44 15.47
CA GLY A 112 9.78 11.14 16.05
C GLY A 112 9.25 9.93 15.31
N ILE A 113 8.48 10.13 14.23
CA ILE A 113 8.02 9.03 13.39
C ILE A 113 9.14 8.55 12.48
N GLU A 114 9.32 7.24 12.45
CA GLU A 114 10.17 6.55 11.48
C GLU A 114 9.36 6.26 10.23
N TYR A 115 9.80 6.80 9.11
CA TYR A 115 9.15 6.62 7.82
C TYR A 115 9.96 5.67 6.96
N CYS A 116 9.27 4.74 6.31
CA CYS A 116 9.89 3.85 5.32
C CYS A 116 8.93 3.69 4.15
N SER A 117 9.44 3.85 2.95
CA SER A 117 8.71 3.67 1.71
C SER A 117 9.43 2.66 0.84
N VAL A 118 8.69 1.68 0.33
CA VAL A 118 9.22 0.71 -0.64
C VAL A 118 8.40 0.85 -1.91
N SER A 119 9.10 1.07 -3.01
CA SER A 119 8.50 1.17 -4.35
C SER A 119 8.65 -0.15 -5.07
N PHE A 120 7.57 -0.59 -5.71
CA PHE A 120 7.50 -1.82 -6.49
C PHE A 120 7.07 -1.50 -7.91
N GLU A 121 7.60 -2.24 -8.86
CA GLU A 121 7.16 -2.19 -10.25
C GLU A 121 6.44 -3.49 -10.59
N VAL A 122 5.24 -3.36 -11.16
CA VAL A 122 4.44 -4.48 -11.65
C VAL A 122 4.90 -4.83 -13.06
N GLU A 123 5.06 -6.11 -13.35
CA GLU A 123 5.29 -6.59 -14.70
C GLU A 123 3.98 -6.53 -15.49
N ASP A 124 3.86 -5.55 -16.38
CA ASP A 124 2.67 -5.35 -17.21
C ASP A 124 3.11 -4.95 -18.63
N PRO A 125 3.12 -5.91 -19.57
CA PRO A 125 3.58 -5.64 -20.94
C PRO A 125 2.66 -4.69 -21.73
N GLU A 126 1.42 -4.51 -21.29
CA GLU A 126 0.46 -3.62 -21.94
C GLU A 126 0.59 -2.15 -21.50
N THR A 127 1.28 -1.89 -20.40
CA THR A 127 1.45 -0.55 -19.86
C THR A 127 2.82 0.01 -20.27
N LEU A 128 2.83 1.04 -21.08
CA LEU A 128 4.06 1.65 -21.58
C LEU A 128 4.71 2.61 -20.58
N SER A 129 3.90 3.31 -19.77
CA SER A 129 4.42 4.27 -18.79
C SER A 129 4.86 3.56 -17.51
N ILE A 130 6.12 3.81 -17.11
CA ILE A 130 6.63 3.29 -15.84
C ILE A 130 5.84 3.82 -14.64
N GLN A 131 5.34 5.06 -14.73
CA GLN A 131 4.56 5.68 -13.65
C GLN A 131 3.24 4.95 -13.39
N ASP A 132 2.69 4.28 -14.39
CA ASP A 132 1.46 3.50 -14.27
C ASP A 132 1.71 2.07 -13.79
N ARG A 133 2.97 1.65 -13.66
CA ARG A 133 3.38 0.33 -13.19
C ARG A 133 3.96 0.33 -11.78
N VAL A 134 4.24 1.50 -11.21
CA VAL A 134 4.90 1.61 -9.91
C VAL A 134 3.88 1.90 -8.82
N PHE A 135 3.93 1.11 -7.74
CA PHE A 135 3.15 1.37 -6.54
C PHE A 135 4.07 1.41 -5.33
N MET A 136 3.56 1.94 -4.22
CA MET A 136 4.35 2.11 -3.00
C MET A 136 3.62 1.54 -1.79
N VAL A 137 4.41 0.92 -0.92
CA VAL A 137 3.98 0.58 0.45
C VAL A 137 4.77 1.47 1.40
N ASN A 138 4.07 2.25 2.20
CA ASN A 138 4.67 3.18 3.14
C ASN A 138 4.29 2.80 4.56
N THR A 139 5.26 2.89 5.47
CA THR A 139 5.00 2.74 6.90
C THR A 139 5.47 4.00 7.61
N SER A 140 4.66 4.45 8.57
CA SER A 140 4.95 5.60 9.41
C SER A 140 4.72 5.17 10.85
N LEU A 141 5.77 4.80 11.55
CA LEU A 141 5.68 4.15 12.85
C LEU A 141 6.57 4.86 13.87
N MET A 142 6.10 4.87 15.11
CA MET A 142 6.84 5.39 16.26
C MET A 142 6.84 4.32 17.35
N GLN A 143 8.00 4.04 17.92
CA GLN A 143 8.10 3.15 19.08
C GLN A 143 7.45 3.79 20.31
N VAL A 144 6.73 3.01 21.06
CA VAL A 144 6.08 3.44 22.30
C VAL A 144 6.78 2.89 23.52
#